data_a3bd650638428143ef578637e09318e9
#
_entry.id   a3bd650638428143ef578637e09318e9
#
_cell.length_a   1.000
_cell.length_b   1.000
_cell.length_c   1.000
_cell.angle_alpha   90.00
_cell.angle_beta   90.00
_cell.angle_gamma   90.00
#
_symmetry.space_group_name_H-M   'P 1'
#
loop_
_entity.id
_entity.type
_entity.pdbx_description
1 polymer ?
#
loop_
_entity_poly.entity_id
_entity_poly.type
_entity_poly.pdbx_seq_one_letter_code
_entity_poly.pdbx_strand_id
1 'polypeptide(L)' 'MEVRPTYLIMVTTANNNKYYNCFPEGDQFRVEYGRVDATKTTTYYPISKWESQIKSKLKKG' A
#
# COMPACT_ATOMS: atom_id res chain seq x y z
N MET A 1 -12.08 -4.92 -8.71
CA MET A 1 -11.43 -3.68 -8.23
C MET A 1 -10.55 -3.12 -9.34
N GLU A 2 -10.63 -1.84 -9.56
CA GLU A 2 -9.83 -1.22 -10.60
C GLU A 2 -8.35 -1.19 -10.23
N VAL A 3 -7.50 -1.41 -11.22
CA VAL A 3 -6.05 -1.33 -11.05
C VAL A 3 -5.62 0.11 -11.36
N ARG A 4 -5.40 0.89 -10.32
CA ARG A 4 -5.00 2.30 -10.44
C ARG A 4 -4.20 2.70 -9.21
N PRO A 5 -3.45 3.81 -9.27
CA PRO A 5 -2.70 4.26 -8.10
C PRO A 5 -3.63 4.41 -6.90
N THR A 6 -3.22 3.81 -5.78
CA THR A 6 -4.03 3.78 -4.58
C THR A 6 -3.20 4.28 -3.40
N TYR A 7 -3.77 5.18 -2.61
CA TYR A 7 -3.10 5.77 -1.46
C TYR A 7 -3.91 5.48 -0.21
N LEU A 8 -3.31 4.73 0.72
CA LEU A 8 -3.95 4.38 1.97
C LEU A 8 -3.15 4.98 3.12
N ILE A 9 -3.82 5.70 4.01
CA ILE A 9 -3.19 6.27 5.19
C ILE A 9 -3.86 5.70 6.42
N MET A 10 -3.05 5.15 7.33
CA MET A 10 -3.54 4.59 8.58
C MET A 10 -3.06 5.46 9.72
N VAL A 11 -4.01 6.06 10.46
CA VAL A 11 -3.71 6.89 11.61
C VAL A 11 -3.94 6.06 12.87
N THR A 12 -2.93 5.97 13.72
CA THR A 12 -3.04 5.23 14.98
C THR A 12 -3.01 6.19 16.14
N THR A 13 -3.53 5.75 17.29
CA THR A 13 -3.58 6.56 18.50
C THR A 13 -2.21 6.81 19.12
N ALA A 14 -1.20 6.09 18.68
CA ALA A 14 0.16 6.20 19.21
C ALA A 14 1.06 7.10 18.35
N ASN A 15 0.48 7.96 17.52
CA ASN A 15 1.22 8.84 16.62
C ASN A 15 2.12 8.10 15.62
N ASN A 16 1.79 6.86 15.34
CA ASN A 16 2.50 6.06 14.37
C ASN A 16 1.75 6.04 13.05
N ASN A 17 1.60 7.22 12.44
CA ASN A 17 0.93 7.33 11.15
C ASN A 17 1.70 6.53 10.10
N LYS A 18 1.00 5.63 9.43
CA LYS A 18 1.57 4.77 8.41
C LYS A 18 0.86 5.02 7.08
N TYR A 19 1.56 4.75 6.00
CA TYR A 19 0.98 4.87 4.67
C TYR A 19 1.28 3.61 3.88
N TYR A 20 0.44 3.36 2.87
CA TYR A 20 0.58 2.20 2.01
C TYR A 20 0.09 2.63 0.63
N ASN A 21 1.03 2.91 -0.25
CA ASN A 21 0.72 3.41 -1.60
C ASN A 21 1.02 2.33 -2.63
N CYS A 22 0.11 2.14 -3.56
CA CYS A 22 0.23 1.11 -4.60
C CYS A 22 0.20 1.76 -5.98
N PHE A 23 1.17 1.41 -6.81
CA PHE A 23 1.30 1.97 -8.16
C PHE A 23 1.40 0.83 -9.17
N PRO A 24 0.39 0.63 -10.03
CA PRO A 24 0.45 -0.42 -11.05
C PRO A 24 1.53 -0.10 -12.10
N GLU A 25 2.33 -1.11 -12.44
CA GLU A 25 3.39 -0.97 -13.44
C GLU A 25 3.42 -2.21 -14.33
N GLY A 26 2.59 -2.22 -15.37
CA GLY A 26 2.53 -3.34 -16.29
C GLY A 26 1.93 -4.58 -15.65
N ASP A 27 2.71 -5.66 -15.59
CA ASP A 27 2.26 -6.92 -15.01
C ASP A 27 2.62 -7.07 -13.53
N GLN A 28 3.05 -5.98 -12.90
CA GLN A 28 3.36 -5.96 -11.48
C GLN A 28 2.93 -4.60 -10.91
N PHE A 29 2.99 -4.47 -9.59
CA PHE A 29 2.73 -3.18 -8.97
C PHE A 29 3.77 -2.91 -7.90
N ARG A 30 4.10 -1.63 -7.76
CA ARG A 30 5.05 -1.15 -6.76
C ARG A 30 4.27 -0.73 -5.52
N VAL A 31 4.73 -1.17 -4.36
CA VAL A 31 4.15 -0.79 -3.07
C VAL A 31 5.18 0.01 -2.29
N GLU A 32 4.79 1.19 -1.85
CA GLU A 32 5.61 2.02 -0.97
C GLU A 32 4.89 2.18 0.35
N TYR A 33 5.52 1.75 1.42
CA TYR A 33 4.88 1.80 2.73
C TYR A 33 5.89 2.15 3.82
N GLY A 34 5.37 2.55 4.95
CA GLY A 34 6.19 2.87 6.10
C GLY A 34 5.51 3.89 6.99
N ARG A 35 6.29 4.46 7.90
CA ARG A 35 5.83 5.55 8.75
C ARG A 35 6.03 6.87 8.01
N VAL A 36 5.14 7.81 8.26
CA VAL A 36 5.18 9.10 7.57
C VAL A 36 6.50 9.85 7.81
N ASP A 37 7.07 9.71 8.99
CA ASP A 37 8.29 10.41 9.36
C ASP A 37 9.55 9.53 9.29
N ALA A 38 9.49 8.41 8.60
CA ALA A 38 10.60 7.47 8.52
C ALA A 38 10.89 7.09 7.08
N THR A 39 11.95 6.32 6.89
CA THR A 39 12.35 5.84 5.57
C THR A 39 11.27 4.90 5.01
N LYS A 40 10.87 5.14 3.76
CA LYS A 40 9.89 4.28 3.13
C LYS A 40 10.53 2.98 2.65
N THR A 41 9.72 1.93 2.64
CA THR A 41 10.11 0.63 2.10
C THR A 41 9.37 0.42 0.78
N THR A 42 10.09 -0.02 -0.23
CA THR A 42 9.51 -0.29 -1.56
C THR A 42 9.57 -1.78 -1.86
N THR A 43 8.46 -2.33 -2.31
CA THR A 43 8.33 -3.76 -2.62
C THR A 43 7.52 -3.91 -3.89
N TYR A 44 7.80 -4.96 -4.68
CA TYR A 44 7.09 -5.25 -5.91
C TYR A 44 6.34 -6.56 -5.78
N TYR A 45 5.12 -6.59 -6.32
CA TYR A 45 4.27 -7.78 -6.33
C TYR A 45 3.71 -8.00 -7.73
N PRO A 46 3.42 -9.25 -8.12
CA PRO A 46 2.73 -9.49 -9.40
C PRO A 46 1.33 -8.89 -9.37
N ILE A 47 0.88 -8.40 -10.52
CA ILE A 47 -0.41 -7.72 -10.63
C ILE A 47 -1.57 -8.64 -10.24
N SER A 48 -1.39 -9.94 -10.34
CA SER A 48 -2.43 -10.91 -9.93
C SER A 48 -2.74 -10.83 -8.44
N LYS A 49 -1.85 -10.23 -7.64
CA LYS A 49 -2.07 -10.07 -6.21
C LYS A 49 -2.64 -8.71 -5.83
N TRP A 50 -2.92 -7.86 -6.81
CA TRP A 50 -3.41 -6.50 -6.58
C TRP A 50 -4.63 -6.47 -5.67
N GLU A 51 -5.68 -7.18 -6.08
CA GLU A 51 -6.93 -7.17 -5.34
C GLU A 51 -6.76 -7.74 -3.93
N SER A 52 -6.02 -8.84 -3.82
CA SER A 52 -5.79 -9.50 -2.54
C SER A 52 -5.04 -8.59 -1.57
N GLN A 53 -4.01 -7.91 -2.04
CA GLN A 53 -3.23 -7.01 -1.19
C GLN A 53 -4.05 -5.81 -0.75
N ILE A 54 -4.79 -5.19 -1.66
CA ILE A 54 -5.60 -4.02 -1.34
C ILE A 54 -6.69 -4.40 -0.33
N LYS A 55 -7.39 -5.50 -0.56
CA LYS A 55 -8.43 -5.93 0.36
C LYS A 55 -7.89 -6.24 1.75
N SER A 56 -6.72 -6.86 1.82
CA SER A 56 -6.09 -7.18 3.09
C SER A 56 -5.79 -5.92 3.89
N LYS A 57 -5.29 -4.88 3.24
CA LYS A 57 -4.97 -3.63 3.94
C LYS A 57 -6.21 -2.86 4.34
N LEU A 58 -7.23 -2.83 3.50
CA LEU A 58 -8.49 -2.17 3.82
C LEU A 58 -9.18 -2.85 5.00
N LYS A 59 -9.11 -4.17 5.06
CA LYS A 59 -9.73 -4.92 6.13
C LYS A 59 -9.06 -4.65 7.48
N LYS A 60 -7.76 -4.43 7.48
CA LYS A 60 -7.02 -4.14 8.71
C LYS A 60 -7.06 -2.67 9.09
N GLY A 61 -7.23 -1.83 8.10
CA GLY A 61 -7.23 -0.41 8.29
C GLY A 61 -8.50 0.12 8.83
#